data_b790dbf3b44b089546ef4c54dc5aae7d
#
_entry.id   b790dbf3b44b089546ef4c54dc5aae7d
#
_cell.length_a   1.000
_cell.length_b   1.000
_cell.length_c   1.000
_cell.angle_alpha   90.00
_cell.angle_beta   90.00
_cell.angle_gamma   90.00
#
_symmetry.space_group_name_H-M   'P 1'
#
loop_
_entity.id
_entity.type
_entity.pdbx_description
1 polymer ?
#
loop_
_entity_poly.entity_id
_entity_poly.type
_entity_poly.pdbx_seq_one_letter_code
_entity_poly.pdbx_strand_id
1 'polypeptide(L)'
;MKPGYLYVKDTVRPTYAIKDETEAIENGKRMVVTAPLPLMPIYKGMPGASMLAEILLQKYEYHVPFYRQVKQPEHLGVKLSRNTLDGWFKPVCELLRPLYLELKKKVLSSDYIQVDETTLPVIDHDRHKAAKEYIWIVRAAVPRLLFFHYANGSRSQKVAVDLLKTFKGYLQCDGYSAYDAFENRKDVCLCGCLAHIRRHIESCREENREYAMQGLKFIQDLYNVEYMADERQLSYEERAALRQRLAGPLLDAFELWLQNTYPKVLKRSLMGKAIAYAYPLIPRMRHYLYDGRIFIDNNRAENALRPMVLTRKNMLFCGNQQAAENTAVICSLLDSCKECGVNPREWLNDVISKLPYYLTPKSEKKLTELLPDRWGGYRQSHDTLPTVPGMSMDNPRTVHRQTVHAT
;
A
#
# COMPACT_ATOMS: atom_id res chain seq x y z
N MET A 1 23.90 -16.74 9.10
CA MET A 1 23.19 -15.43 9.20
C MET A 1 24.00 -14.55 10.14
N LYS A 2 24.37 -13.32 9.76
CA LYS A 2 25.03 -12.38 10.70
C LYS A 2 23.94 -11.73 11.56
N PRO A 3 24.08 -11.68 12.89
CA PRO A 3 23.13 -10.96 13.74
C PRO A 3 23.12 -9.47 13.41
N GLY A 4 21.98 -8.82 13.60
CA GLY A 4 21.87 -7.36 13.47
C GLY A 4 22.71 -6.67 14.53
N TYR A 5 23.34 -5.55 14.19
CA TYR A 5 24.13 -4.74 15.11
C TYR A 5 23.81 -3.26 14.96
N LEU A 6 23.99 -2.51 16.04
CA LEU A 6 23.93 -1.06 16.04
C LEU A 6 25.34 -0.49 15.89
N TYR A 7 25.46 0.57 15.08
CA TYR A 7 26.72 1.29 14.93
C TYR A 7 26.49 2.81 14.90
N VAL A 8 27.50 3.55 15.29
CA VAL A 8 27.54 5.01 15.17
C VAL A 8 28.42 5.36 13.98
N LYS A 9 27.91 6.23 13.11
CA LYS A 9 28.66 6.80 11.99
C LYS A 9 29.00 8.24 12.29
N ASP A 10 30.27 8.52 12.57
CA ASP A 10 30.78 9.86 12.76
C ASP A 10 31.12 10.51 11.42
N THR A 11 30.63 11.72 11.19
CA THR A 11 30.95 12.52 10.00
C THR A 11 31.80 13.71 10.42
N VAL A 12 33.11 13.64 10.12
CA VAL A 12 34.04 14.73 10.39
C VAL A 12 34.02 15.72 9.22
N ARG A 13 33.83 16.99 9.52
CA ARG A 13 33.85 18.08 8.54
C ARG A 13 34.95 19.08 8.93
N PRO A 14 36.12 19.03 8.29
CA PRO A 14 37.16 20.01 8.55
C PRO A 14 36.69 21.40 8.14
N THR A 15 37.08 22.38 8.93
CA THR A 15 36.88 23.81 8.63
C THR A 15 38.23 24.41 8.22
N TYR A 16 38.24 25.05 7.09
CA TYR A 16 39.44 25.72 6.55
C TYR A 16 39.29 27.21 6.69
N ALA A 17 40.32 27.87 7.19
CA ALA A 17 40.44 29.33 7.19
C ALA A 17 41.45 29.75 6.14
N ILE A 18 41.17 30.84 5.43
CA ILE A 18 42.10 31.43 4.49
C ILE A 18 43.15 32.19 5.32
N LYS A 19 44.45 31.95 5.05
CA LYS A 19 45.53 32.54 5.81
C LYS A 19 45.73 34.03 5.49
N ASP A 20 45.42 34.47 4.30
CA ASP A 20 45.55 35.85 3.85
C ASP A 20 44.18 36.55 3.81
N GLU A 21 43.94 37.37 4.81
CA GLU A 21 42.66 38.09 4.96
C GLU A 21 42.46 39.14 3.86
N THR A 22 43.53 39.71 3.33
CA THR A 22 43.48 40.76 2.30
C THR A 22 43.03 40.16 0.96
N GLU A 23 43.58 39.02 0.57
CA GLU A 23 43.19 38.29 -0.66
C GLU A 23 41.75 37.78 -0.59
N ALA A 24 41.26 37.41 0.59
CA ALA A 24 39.87 36.98 0.79
C ALA A 24 38.87 38.12 0.63
N ILE A 25 39.19 39.31 1.15
CA ILE A 25 38.35 40.51 1.06
C ILE A 25 38.27 41.03 -0.38
N GLU A 26 39.40 41.10 -1.07
CA GLU A 26 39.49 41.58 -2.46
C GLU A 26 38.71 40.65 -3.45
N ASN A 27 38.67 39.36 -3.19
CA ASN A 27 37.99 38.41 -4.05
C ASN A 27 36.54 38.07 -3.59
N GLY A 28 36.01 38.72 -2.56
CA GLY A 28 34.67 38.45 -2.02
C GLY A 28 34.50 36.99 -1.49
N LYS A 29 35.62 36.32 -1.17
CA LYS A 29 35.62 34.94 -0.67
C LYS A 29 35.36 34.94 0.85
N ARG A 30 34.62 33.89 1.30
CA ARG A 30 34.41 33.65 2.73
C ARG A 30 35.72 33.29 3.42
N MET A 31 36.07 33.96 4.50
CA MET A 31 37.30 33.71 5.30
C MET A 31 37.35 32.29 5.88
N VAL A 32 36.19 31.67 6.12
CA VAL A 32 36.07 30.32 6.68
C VAL A 32 35.17 29.48 5.79
N VAL A 33 35.63 28.32 5.38
CA VAL A 33 34.92 27.37 4.53
C VAL A 33 34.82 26.01 5.23
N THR A 34 33.59 25.53 5.40
CA THR A 34 33.30 24.16 5.91
C THR A 34 32.44 23.45 4.88
N ALA A 35 32.72 22.18 4.63
CA ALA A 35 31.89 21.38 3.76
C ALA A 35 30.42 21.37 4.24
N PRO A 36 29.43 21.43 3.34
CA PRO A 36 28.02 21.35 3.73
C PRO A 36 27.73 20.03 4.45
N LEU A 37 26.73 20.04 5.35
CA LEU A 37 26.25 18.80 5.95
C LEU A 37 25.62 17.93 4.86
N PRO A 38 25.85 16.60 4.90
CA PRO A 38 25.09 15.68 4.05
C PRO A 38 23.60 15.80 4.36
N LEU A 39 22.76 15.63 3.33
CA LEU A 39 21.32 15.62 3.52
C LEU A 39 20.93 14.39 4.33
N MET A 40 20.38 14.64 5.52
CA MET A 40 19.89 13.56 6.39
C MET A 40 18.41 13.31 6.14
N PRO A 41 17.92 12.05 6.31
CA PRO A 41 16.51 11.75 6.18
C PRO A 41 15.60 12.58 7.09
N ILE A 42 16.08 12.87 8.29
CA ILE A 42 15.42 13.76 9.26
C ILE A 42 16.32 14.94 9.52
N TYR A 43 15.79 16.14 9.33
CA TYR A 43 16.53 17.38 9.57
C TYR A 43 17.01 17.45 11.03
N LYS A 44 18.32 17.64 11.23
CA LYS A 44 18.99 17.60 12.54
C LYS A 44 18.74 16.30 13.34
N GLY A 45 18.29 15.22 12.68
CA GLY A 45 18.07 13.93 13.32
C GLY A 45 19.35 13.10 13.41
N MET A 46 19.43 12.26 14.44
CA MET A 46 20.55 11.31 14.62
C MET A 46 20.38 9.99 13.84
N PRO A 47 19.14 9.46 13.63
CA PRO A 47 19.00 8.13 13.05
C PRO A 47 19.36 8.13 11.57
N GLY A 48 20.18 7.15 11.16
CA GLY A 48 20.45 6.86 9.76
C GLY A 48 19.24 6.18 9.09
N ALA A 49 19.28 6.10 7.76
CA ALA A 49 18.19 5.50 6.97
C ALA A 49 17.84 4.07 7.41
N SER A 50 18.85 3.25 7.74
CA SER A 50 18.65 1.86 8.19
C SER A 50 17.91 1.75 9.52
N MET A 51 18.18 2.67 10.46
CA MET A 51 17.46 2.70 11.74
C MET A 51 16.01 3.13 11.55
N LEU A 52 15.77 4.12 10.70
CA LEU A 52 14.40 4.55 10.35
C LEU A 52 13.62 3.44 9.64
N ALA A 53 14.25 2.76 8.67
CA ALA A 53 13.66 1.62 8.00
C ALA A 53 13.31 0.50 8.97
N GLU A 54 14.21 0.19 9.93
CA GLU A 54 13.95 -0.81 10.96
C GLU A 54 12.74 -0.49 11.81
N ILE A 55 12.61 0.75 12.27
CA ILE A 55 11.45 1.20 13.09
C ILE A 55 10.14 1.00 12.33
N LEU A 56 10.11 1.33 11.02
CA LEU A 56 8.92 1.16 10.19
C LEU A 56 8.59 -0.31 9.95
N LEU A 57 9.60 -1.13 9.62
CA LEU A 57 9.44 -2.57 9.39
C LEU A 57 8.98 -3.29 10.67
N GLN A 58 9.63 -3.02 11.79
CA GLN A 58 9.21 -3.60 13.06
C GLN A 58 7.74 -3.29 13.36
N LYS A 59 7.30 -2.06 13.10
CA LYS A 59 5.93 -1.64 13.37
C LYS A 59 4.91 -2.26 12.40
N TYR A 60 5.15 -2.19 11.10
CA TYR A 60 4.12 -2.48 10.09
C TYR A 60 4.30 -3.82 9.36
N GLU A 61 5.53 -4.36 9.32
CA GLU A 61 5.82 -5.67 8.74
C GLU A 61 5.77 -6.78 9.78
N TYR A 62 6.40 -6.51 10.95
CA TYR A 62 6.49 -7.50 12.04
C TYR A 62 5.49 -7.22 13.17
N HIS A 63 4.67 -6.16 13.05
CA HIS A 63 3.60 -5.79 13.98
C HIS A 63 4.07 -5.59 15.42
N VAL A 64 5.31 -5.10 15.62
CA VAL A 64 5.91 -4.85 16.94
C VAL A 64 5.64 -3.40 17.37
N PRO A 65 4.84 -3.15 18.42
CA PRO A 65 4.59 -1.80 18.91
C PRO A 65 5.84 -1.19 19.55
N PHE A 66 5.94 0.15 19.56
CA PHE A 66 7.12 0.89 20.02
C PHE A 66 7.60 0.50 21.40
N TYR A 67 6.70 0.23 22.37
CA TYR A 67 7.09 -0.16 23.72
C TYR A 67 7.85 -1.51 23.77
N ARG A 68 7.69 -2.37 22.75
CA ARG A 68 8.48 -3.59 22.58
C ARG A 68 9.75 -3.33 21.79
N GLN A 69 9.70 -2.45 20.80
CA GLN A 69 10.88 -2.12 19.98
C GLN A 69 12.03 -1.53 20.81
N VAL A 70 11.75 -0.71 21.83
CA VAL A 70 12.77 -0.10 22.69
C VAL A 70 13.56 -1.13 23.50
N LYS A 71 13.02 -2.32 23.71
CA LYS A 71 13.71 -3.39 24.48
C LYS A 71 14.84 -4.07 23.70
N GLN A 72 14.76 -4.11 22.37
CA GLN A 72 15.82 -4.73 21.56
C GLN A 72 17.14 -3.98 21.62
N PRO A 73 17.20 -2.64 21.39
CA PRO A 73 18.42 -1.86 21.62
C PRO A 73 18.94 -1.92 23.05
N GLU A 74 18.05 -2.01 24.05
CA GLU A 74 18.44 -2.11 25.46
C GLU A 74 19.28 -3.36 25.73
N HIS A 75 18.94 -4.52 25.12
CA HIS A 75 19.75 -5.74 25.19
C HIS A 75 21.13 -5.58 24.53
N LEU A 76 21.30 -4.60 23.64
CA LEU A 76 22.57 -4.26 23.02
C LEU A 76 23.27 -3.08 23.74
N GLY A 77 22.83 -2.73 24.96
CA GLY A 77 23.42 -1.65 25.77
C GLY A 77 22.97 -0.22 25.34
N VAL A 78 22.04 -0.08 24.40
CA VAL A 78 21.57 1.23 23.91
C VAL A 78 20.18 1.52 24.45
N LYS A 79 20.07 2.54 25.32
CA LYS A 79 18.80 2.97 25.87
C LYS A 79 18.10 3.97 24.95
N LEU A 80 17.00 3.54 24.33
CA LEU A 80 16.11 4.40 23.54
C LEU A 80 14.77 4.54 24.28
N SER A 81 14.26 5.77 24.35
CA SER A 81 12.92 6.02 24.90
C SER A 81 11.85 5.83 23.82
N ARG A 82 10.62 5.51 24.26
CA ARG A 82 9.45 5.50 23.36
C ARG A 82 9.27 6.86 22.66
N ASN A 83 9.45 7.95 23.40
CA ASN A 83 9.36 9.31 22.86
C ASN A 83 10.41 9.58 21.77
N THR A 84 11.61 9.01 21.90
CA THR A 84 12.67 9.09 20.89
C THR A 84 12.21 8.42 19.59
N LEU A 85 11.67 7.20 19.67
CA LEU A 85 11.15 6.49 18.49
C LEU A 85 9.98 7.26 17.84
N ASP A 86 9.07 7.80 18.65
CA ASP A 86 7.93 8.60 18.16
C ASP A 86 8.40 9.88 17.47
N GLY A 87 9.44 10.54 18.05
CA GLY A 87 10.10 11.70 17.47
C GLY A 87 10.80 11.45 16.13
N TRP A 88 11.24 10.22 15.87
CA TRP A 88 11.82 9.82 14.58
C TRP A 88 10.75 9.32 13.60
N PHE A 89 9.71 8.69 14.11
CA PHE A 89 8.64 8.10 13.30
C PHE A 89 7.84 9.13 12.50
N LYS A 90 7.41 10.22 13.14
CA LYS A 90 6.63 11.27 12.46
C LYS A 90 7.38 11.89 11.28
N PRO A 91 8.61 12.39 11.45
CA PRO A 91 9.37 12.98 10.34
C PRO A 91 9.64 12.02 9.18
N VAL A 92 9.88 10.71 9.45
CA VAL A 92 10.10 9.75 8.37
C VAL A 92 8.80 9.45 7.61
N CYS A 93 7.65 9.47 8.28
CA CYS A 93 6.36 9.38 7.59
C CYS A 93 6.13 10.58 6.67
N GLU A 94 6.46 11.80 7.14
CA GLU A 94 6.36 13.01 6.31
C GLU A 94 7.35 12.98 5.14
N LEU A 95 8.57 12.47 5.33
CA LEU A 95 9.54 12.26 4.25
C LEU A 95 8.99 11.33 3.16
N LEU A 96 8.28 10.26 3.54
CA LEU A 96 7.73 9.27 2.63
C LEU A 96 6.40 9.69 1.97
N ARG A 97 5.71 10.69 2.52
CA ARG A 97 4.40 11.15 2.03
C ARG A 97 4.38 11.58 0.55
N PRO A 98 5.37 12.34 0.03
CA PRO A 98 5.41 12.68 -1.40
C PRO A 98 5.46 11.45 -2.30
N LEU A 99 6.23 10.42 -1.91
CA LEU A 99 6.30 9.17 -2.66
C LEU A 99 4.98 8.39 -2.63
N TYR A 100 4.29 8.38 -1.49
CA TYR A 100 2.93 7.84 -1.39
C TYR A 100 1.95 8.57 -2.33
N LEU A 101 2.05 9.89 -2.46
CA LEU A 101 1.17 10.65 -3.37
C LEU A 101 1.45 10.28 -4.84
N GLU A 102 2.70 10.06 -5.23
CA GLU A 102 3.04 9.56 -6.55
C GLU A 102 2.55 8.11 -6.77
N LEU A 103 2.67 7.25 -5.76
CA LEU A 103 2.09 5.90 -5.80
C LEU A 103 0.57 5.95 -6.04
N LYS A 104 -0.14 6.80 -5.29
CA LYS A 104 -1.59 7.00 -5.43
C LYS A 104 -1.96 7.45 -6.85
N LYS A 105 -1.27 8.44 -7.40
CA LYS A 105 -1.48 8.91 -8.79
C LYS A 105 -1.29 7.76 -9.78
N LYS A 106 -0.23 6.97 -9.61
CA LYS A 106 0.10 5.88 -10.51
C LYS A 106 -0.93 4.75 -10.46
N VAL A 107 -1.40 4.37 -9.28
CA VAL A 107 -2.49 3.39 -9.15
C VAL A 107 -3.78 3.88 -9.80
N LEU A 108 -4.16 5.14 -9.57
CA LEU A 108 -5.37 5.73 -10.16
C LEU A 108 -5.27 5.99 -11.67
N SER A 109 -4.06 5.94 -12.25
CA SER A 109 -3.87 6.00 -13.72
C SER A 109 -3.98 4.64 -14.42
N SER A 110 -4.14 3.55 -13.66
CA SER A 110 -4.44 2.23 -14.22
C SER A 110 -5.86 2.21 -14.79
N ASP A 111 -6.07 1.43 -15.83
CA ASP A 111 -7.39 1.21 -16.46
C ASP A 111 -8.23 0.11 -15.78
N TYR A 112 -7.65 -0.60 -14.80
CA TYR A 112 -8.34 -1.59 -13.99
C TYR A 112 -7.86 -1.57 -12.54
N ILE A 113 -8.78 -1.26 -11.63
CA ILE A 113 -8.53 -1.26 -10.19
C ILE A 113 -9.57 -2.08 -9.43
N GLN A 114 -9.14 -2.60 -8.30
CA GLN A 114 -9.97 -3.27 -7.29
C GLN A 114 -10.01 -2.39 -6.05
N VAL A 115 -11.18 -2.23 -5.45
CA VAL A 115 -11.39 -1.38 -4.26
C VAL A 115 -12.16 -2.16 -3.21
N ASP A 116 -11.75 -1.97 -1.97
CA ASP A 116 -12.42 -2.53 -0.79
C ASP A 116 -12.14 -1.64 0.42
N GLU A 117 -12.79 -1.84 1.54
CA GLU A 117 -12.53 -1.13 2.78
C GLU A 117 -12.61 -2.04 4.00
N THR A 118 -11.85 -1.69 5.03
CA THR A 118 -11.88 -2.41 6.31
C THR A 118 -11.94 -1.44 7.48
N THR A 119 -12.33 -1.95 8.64
CA THR A 119 -12.37 -1.14 9.87
C THR A 119 -10.95 -0.89 10.39
N LEU A 120 -10.70 0.32 10.86
CA LEU A 120 -9.49 0.75 11.55
C LEU A 120 -9.91 1.50 12.83
N PRO A 121 -9.77 0.92 14.03
CA PRO A 121 -10.06 1.62 15.26
C PRO A 121 -9.10 2.78 15.48
N VAL A 122 -9.62 3.97 15.79
CA VAL A 122 -8.85 5.18 16.08
C VAL A 122 -9.33 5.77 17.39
N ILE A 123 -8.41 6.26 18.25
CA ILE A 123 -8.79 6.91 19.50
C ILE A 123 -9.45 8.24 19.21
N ASP A 124 -10.67 8.36 19.70
CA ASP A 124 -11.40 9.61 19.83
C ASP A 124 -11.09 10.18 21.22
N HIS A 125 -10.27 11.22 21.25
CA HIS A 125 -9.80 11.84 22.49
C HIS A 125 -10.93 12.56 23.25
N ASP A 126 -11.93 13.07 22.54
CA ASP A 126 -13.07 13.76 23.16
C ASP A 126 -14.00 12.77 23.88
N ARG A 127 -14.14 11.57 23.30
CA ARG A 127 -14.99 10.50 23.85
C ARG A 127 -14.24 9.50 24.72
N HIS A 128 -12.91 9.63 24.85
CA HIS A 128 -12.03 8.70 25.58
C HIS A 128 -12.21 7.22 25.20
N LYS A 129 -12.51 6.93 23.92
CA LYS A 129 -12.70 5.56 23.42
C LYS A 129 -12.22 5.42 21.97
N ALA A 130 -11.96 4.17 21.57
CA ALA A 130 -11.70 3.88 20.17
C ALA A 130 -12.99 3.95 19.35
N ALA A 131 -13.01 4.82 18.35
CA ALA A 131 -14.06 4.89 17.34
C ALA A 131 -13.80 3.81 16.27
N LYS A 132 -14.89 3.20 15.78
CA LYS A 132 -14.84 2.29 14.63
C LYS A 132 -14.79 3.13 13.36
N GLU A 133 -13.61 3.32 12.83
CA GLU A 133 -13.36 4.06 11.61
C GLU A 133 -12.97 3.11 10.45
N TYR A 134 -12.78 3.64 9.24
CA TYR A 134 -12.53 2.85 8.04
C TYR A 134 -11.30 3.34 7.29
N ILE A 135 -10.62 2.38 6.67
CA ILE A 135 -9.52 2.60 5.74
C ILE A 135 -9.85 1.89 4.42
N TRP A 136 -9.63 2.57 3.32
CA TRP A 136 -9.87 2.09 1.96
C TRP A 136 -8.60 1.49 1.39
N ILE A 137 -8.73 0.45 0.56
CA ILE A 137 -7.66 -0.05 -0.29
C ILE A 137 -8.05 0.17 -1.74
N VAL A 138 -7.10 0.61 -2.55
CA VAL A 138 -7.20 0.66 -4.00
C VAL A 138 -6.00 -0.08 -4.57
N ARG A 139 -6.26 -1.11 -5.36
CA ARG A 139 -5.25 -1.98 -5.95
C ARG A 139 -5.36 -1.98 -7.46
N ALA A 140 -4.28 -1.65 -8.17
CA ALA A 140 -4.18 -1.82 -9.62
C ALA A 140 -3.75 -3.26 -9.94
N ALA A 141 -4.34 -3.83 -10.98
CA ALA A 141 -3.95 -5.16 -11.45
C ALA A 141 -2.61 -5.12 -12.21
N VAL A 142 -2.41 -4.06 -13.00
CA VAL A 142 -1.19 -3.77 -13.76
C VAL A 142 -0.97 -2.24 -13.76
N PRO A 143 0.16 -1.74 -13.25
CA PRO A 143 1.20 -2.47 -12.47
C PRO A 143 0.64 -3.00 -11.14
N ARG A 144 1.27 -4.03 -10.58
CA ARG A 144 0.86 -4.62 -9.29
C ARG A 144 1.19 -3.67 -8.14
N LEU A 145 0.44 -2.59 -8.02
CA LEU A 145 0.61 -1.56 -6.99
C LEU A 145 -0.71 -1.36 -6.25
N LEU A 146 -0.61 -0.95 -5.01
CA LEU A 146 -1.78 -0.62 -4.20
C LEU A 146 -1.51 0.59 -3.30
N PHE A 147 -2.57 1.21 -2.83
CA PHE A 147 -2.47 2.17 -1.74
C PHE A 147 -3.66 2.04 -0.79
N PHE A 148 -3.40 2.35 0.46
CA PHE A 148 -4.42 2.57 1.48
C PHE A 148 -4.76 4.05 1.57
N HIS A 149 -6.02 4.35 1.84
CA HIS A 149 -6.48 5.72 2.02
C HIS A 149 -7.35 5.84 3.25
N TYR A 150 -6.96 6.73 4.15
CA TYR A 150 -7.73 7.07 5.33
C TYR A 150 -8.37 8.44 5.13
N ALA A 151 -9.69 8.54 5.28
CA ALA A 151 -10.48 9.75 5.06
C ALA A 151 -11.29 10.08 6.32
N ASN A 152 -10.59 10.43 7.40
CA ASN A 152 -11.18 10.72 8.71
C ASN A 152 -12.18 9.64 9.16
N GLY A 153 -11.85 8.39 8.89
CA GLY A 153 -12.64 7.23 9.27
C GLY A 153 -13.95 7.01 8.52
N SER A 154 -14.25 7.82 7.53
CA SER A 154 -15.52 7.75 6.82
C SER A 154 -15.57 6.60 5.81
N ARG A 155 -16.72 5.91 5.75
CA ARG A 155 -17.10 4.91 4.74
C ARG A 155 -18.17 5.46 3.78
N SER A 156 -18.36 6.77 3.71
CA SER A 156 -19.45 7.34 2.92
C SER A 156 -19.20 7.28 1.41
N GLN A 157 -20.27 7.29 0.63
CA GLN A 157 -20.24 7.40 -0.83
C GLN A 157 -19.42 8.61 -1.29
N LYS A 158 -19.49 9.75 -0.57
CA LYS A 158 -18.70 10.94 -0.85
C LYS A 158 -17.20 10.64 -0.87
N VAL A 159 -16.70 9.86 0.10
CA VAL A 159 -15.28 9.45 0.13
C VAL A 159 -14.91 8.62 -1.08
N ALA A 160 -15.74 7.63 -1.46
CA ALA A 160 -15.51 6.83 -2.65
C ALA A 160 -15.43 7.70 -3.91
N VAL A 161 -16.37 8.63 -4.09
CA VAL A 161 -16.43 9.55 -5.23
C VAL A 161 -15.20 10.47 -5.26
N ASP A 162 -14.82 11.07 -4.13
CA ASP A 162 -13.66 11.96 -4.05
C ASP A 162 -12.35 11.19 -4.29
N LEU A 163 -12.23 9.98 -3.74
CA LEU A 163 -11.05 9.12 -3.89
C LEU A 163 -10.81 8.72 -5.34
N LEU A 164 -11.88 8.35 -6.05
CA LEU A 164 -11.84 7.83 -7.41
C LEU A 164 -12.25 8.86 -8.46
N LYS A 165 -12.21 10.16 -8.12
CA LYS A 165 -12.65 11.25 -8.99
C LYS A 165 -11.96 11.24 -10.36
N THR A 166 -10.66 10.97 -10.38
CA THR A 166 -9.85 10.98 -11.62
C THR A 166 -9.74 9.62 -12.29
N PHE A 167 -10.25 8.57 -11.67
CA PHE A 167 -10.16 7.21 -12.20
C PHE A 167 -11.08 7.05 -13.42
N LYS A 168 -10.59 6.27 -14.41
CA LYS A 168 -11.33 5.83 -15.60
C LYS A 168 -10.98 4.38 -15.90
N GLY A 169 -11.97 3.59 -16.29
CA GLY A 169 -11.77 2.18 -16.63
C GLY A 169 -12.61 1.23 -15.80
N TYR A 170 -12.11 0.02 -15.56
CA TYR A 170 -12.82 -1.01 -14.81
C TYR A 170 -12.61 -0.85 -13.30
N LEU A 171 -13.70 -0.67 -12.58
CA LEU A 171 -13.74 -0.57 -11.11
C LEU A 171 -14.38 -1.84 -10.54
N GLN A 172 -13.59 -2.73 -10.00
CA GLN A 172 -14.09 -3.93 -9.34
C GLN A 172 -14.24 -3.71 -7.83
N CYS A 173 -15.43 -4.02 -7.33
CA CYS A 173 -15.78 -3.85 -5.91
C CYS A 173 -16.82 -4.90 -5.49
N ASP A 174 -17.17 -4.90 -4.23
CA ASP A 174 -18.33 -5.64 -3.71
C ASP A 174 -19.66 -4.94 -4.04
N GLY A 175 -20.76 -5.45 -3.49
CA GLY A 175 -22.11 -4.87 -3.64
C GLY A 175 -22.41 -3.71 -2.68
N TYR A 176 -21.41 -3.04 -2.12
CA TYR A 176 -21.66 -1.91 -1.22
C TYR A 176 -22.18 -0.68 -1.98
N SER A 177 -23.30 -0.12 -1.49
CA SER A 177 -24.03 0.97 -2.18
C SER A 177 -23.23 2.26 -2.40
N ALA A 178 -22.11 2.47 -1.71
CA ALA A 178 -21.25 3.62 -1.95
C ALA A 178 -20.70 3.65 -3.39
N TYR A 179 -20.59 2.49 -4.03
CA TYR A 179 -20.10 2.37 -5.41
C TYR A 179 -21.17 2.59 -6.48
N ASP A 180 -22.46 2.60 -6.12
CA ASP A 180 -23.55 2.81 -7.06
C ASP A 180 -23.49 4.19 -7.75
N ALA A 181 -22.83 5.17 -7.10
CA ALA A 181 -22.54 6.48 -7.70
C ALA A 181 -21.76 6.41 -9.04
N PHE A 182 -21.04 5.31 -9.26
CA PHE A 182 -20.23 5.13 -10.47
C PHE A 182 -21.01 4.51 -11.64
N GLU A 183 -22.22 3.97 -11.42
CA GLU A 183 -23.05 3.39 -12.51
C GLU A 183 -23.37 4.39 -13.62
N ASN A 184 -23.56 5.66 -13.24
CA ASN A 184 -23.91 6.72 -14.20
C ASN A 184 -22.68 7.38 -14.83
N ARG A 185 -21.46 6.96 -14.46
CA ARG A 185 -20.22 7.48 -15.05
C ARG A 185 -19.89 6.72 -16.33
N LYS A 186 -19.92 7.43 -17.47
CA LYS A 186 -19.61 6.84 -18.79
C LYS A 186 -18.15 6.36 -18.94
N ASP A 187 -17.24 6.89 -18.13
CA ASP A 187 -15.82 6.57 -18.14
C ASP A 187 -15.42 5.53 -17.10
N VAL A 188 -16.38 4.96 -16.35
CA VAL A 188 -16.15 3.89 -15.36
C VAL A 188 -17.08 2.72 -15.64
N CYS A 189 -16.53 1.52 -15.68
CA CYS A 189 -17.26 0.27 -15.82
C CYS A 189 -17.18 -0.50 -14.49
N LEU A 190 -18.31 -0.61 -13.78
CA LEU A 190 -18.39 -1.35 -12.53
C LEU A 190 -18.32 -2.85 -12.78
N CYS A 191 -17.43 -3.55 -12.08
CA CYS A 191 -17.32 -5.02 -12.08
C CYS A 191 -17.69 -5.57 -10.69
N GLY A 192 -18.46 -6.65 -10.67
CA GLY A 192 -18.89 -7.30 -9.44
C GLY A 192 -17.85 -8.27 -8.90
N CYS A 193 -18.17 -8.87 -7.75
CA CYS A 193 -17.35 -9.87 -7.05
C CYS A 193 -18.14 -11.14 -6.77
N LEU A 194 -17.80 -12.23 -7.47
CA LEU A 194 -18.48 -13.52 -7.28
C LEU A 194 -18.25 -14.13 -5.90
N ALA A 195 -17.10 -13.85 -5.27
CA ALA A 195 -16.78 -14.34 -3.92
C ALA A 195 -17.77 -13.82 -2.86
N HIS A 196 -18.24 -12.56 -3.00
CA HIS A 196 -19.27 -12.01 -2.11
C HIS A 196 -20.63 -12.67 -2.32
N ILE A 197 -21.05 -12.84 -3.59
CA ILE A 197 -22.28 -13.59 -3.92
C ILE A 197 -22.20 -14.99 -3.32
N ARG A 198 -21.05 -15.68 -3.48
CA ARG A 198 -20.82 -17.00 -2.91
C ARG A 198 -21.00 -17.02 -1.40
N ARG A 199 -20.42 -16.07 -0.67
CA ARG A 199 -20.54 -16.01 0.81
C ARG A 199 -21.99 -15.84 1.26
N HIS A 200 -22.78 -15.03 0.57
CA HIS A 200 -24.20 -14.86 0.88
C HIS A 200 -24.97 -16.16 0.65
N ILE A 201 -24.76 -16.88 -0.46
CA ILE A 201 -25.44 -18.14 -0.74
C ILE A 201 -24.97 -19.25 0.22
N GLU A 202 -23.65 -19.30 0.51
CA GLU A 202 -23.07 -20.26 1.46
C GLU A 202 -23.69 -20.14 2.86
N SER A 203 -23.94 -18.92 3.34
CA SER A 203 -24.58 -18.69 4.64
C SER A 203 -26.01 -19.22 4.75
N CYS A 204 -26.63 -19.57 3.63
CA CYS A 204 -27.99 -20.12 3.59
C CYS A 204 -28.05 -21.65 3.76
N ARG A 205 -26.91 -22.37 3.85
CA ARG A 205 -26.86 -23.84 3.88
C ARG A 205 -27.66 -24.48 5.00
N GLU A 206 -27.69 -23.86 6.18
CA GLU A 206 -28.42 -24.39 7.32
C GLU A 206 -29.92 -24.11 7.22
N GLU A 207 -30.31 -22.99 6.61
CA GLU A 207 -31.72 -22.61 6.45
C GLU A 207 -32.38 -23.30 5.24
N ASN A 208 -31.66 -23.35 4.11
CA ASN A 208 -32.19 -23.96 2.88
C ASN A 208 -31.05 -24.62 2.06
N ARG A 209 -30.73 -25.85 2.43
CA ARG A 209 -29.62 -26.61 1.84
C ARG A 209 -29.79 -26.81 0.34
N GLU A 210 -31.01 -27.09 -0.12
CA GLU A 210 -31.27 -27.41 -1.52
C GLU A 210 -30.95 -26.23 -2.42
N TYR A 211 -31.57 -25.06 -2.18
CA TYR A 211 -31.30 -23.86 -2.97
C TYR A 211 -29.86 -23.34 -2.80
N ALA A 212 -29.28 -23.48 -1.60
CA ALA A 212 -27.89 -23.11 -1.38
C ALA A 212 -26.96 -23.96 -2.27
N MET A 213 -27.16 -25.28 -2.33
CA MET A 213 -26.34 -26.17 -3.17
C MET A 213 -26.54 -25.90 -4.65
N GLN A 214 -27.77 -25.60 -5.10
CA GLN A 214 -28.03 -25.21 -6.49
C GLN A 214 -27.28 -23.92 -6.86
N GLY A 215 -27.38 -22.86 -6.07
CA GLY A 215 -26.69 -21.60 -6.30
C GLY A 215 -25.17 -21.75 -6.27
N LEU A 216 -24.64 -22.51 -5.30
CA LEU A 216 -23.21 -22.80 -5.19
C LEU A 216 -22.68 -23.62 -6.38
N LYS A 217 -23.51 -24.46 -7.00
CA LYS A 217 -23.14 -25.23 -8.21
C LYS A 217 -22.87 -24.28 -9.38
N PHE A 218 -23.74 -23.29 -9.66
CA PHE A 218 -23.49 -22.28 -10.69
C PHE A 218 -22.18 -21.53 -10.45
N ILE A 219 -21.95 -21.12 -9.20
CA ILE A 219 -20.72 -20.41 -8.82
C ILE A 219 -19.49 -21.28 -9.03
N GLN A 220 -19.55 -22.57 -8.65
CA GLN A 220 -18.46 -23.50 -8.88
C GLN A 220 -18.17 -23.69 -10.37
N ASP A 221 -19.21 -23.80 -11.19
CA ASP A 221 -19.05 -23.98 -12.63
C ASP A 221 -18.41 -22.71 -13.27
N LEU A 222 -18.74 -21.51 -12.80
CA LEU A 222 -18.07 -20.28 -13.21
C LEU A 222 -16.59 -20.27 -12.83
N TYR A 223 -16.21 -20.68 -11.60
CA TYR A 223 -14.81 -20.83 -11.21
C TYR A 223 -14.08 -21.92 -12.00
N ASN A 224 -14.77 -22.99 -12.39
CA ASN A 224 -14.19 -24.03 -13.23
C ASN A 224 -13.76 -23.50 -14.61
N VAL A 225 -14.49 -22.54 -15.18
CA VAL A 225 -14.08 -21.86 -16.42
C VAL A 225 -12.78 -21.08 -16.22
N GLU A 226 -12.63 -20.39 -15.08
CA GLU A 226 -11.37 -19.69 -14.74
C GLU A 226 -10.22 -20.68 -14.55
N TYR A 227 -10.47 -21.78 -13.84
CA TYR A 227 -9.48 -22.84 -13.65
C TYR A 227 -9.00 -23.42 -14.97
N MET A 228 -9.91 -23.72 -15.92
CA MET A 228 -9.54 -24.16 -17.27
C MET A 228 -8.68 -23.15 -18.02
N ALA A 229 -8.97 -21.86 -17.86
CA ALA A 229 -8.17 -20.78 -18.48
C ALA A 229 -6.76 -20.70 -17.90
N ASP A 230 -6.64 -20.86 -16.57
CA ASP A 230 -5.35 -20.85 -15.87
C ASP A 230 -4.52 -22.09 -16.18
N GLU A 231 -5.13 -23.28 -16.17
CA GLU A 231 -4.47 -24.56 -16.49
C GLU A 231 -3.88 -24.55 -17.91
N ARG A 232 -4.62 -23.97 -18.86
CA ARG A 232 -4.19 -23.84 -20.27
C ARG A 232 -3.29 -22.62 -20.51
N GLN A 233 -3.02 -21.80 -19.50
CA GLN A 233 -2.22 -20.57 -19.59
C GLN A 233 -2.68 -19.64 -20.73
N LEU A 234 -4.01 -19.49 -20.89
CA LEU A 234 -4.59 -18.71 -21.97
C LEU A 234 -4.20 -17.23 -21.89
N SER A 235 -3.98 -16.61 -23.04
CA SER A 235 -3.85 -15.16 -23.17
C SER A 235 -5.14 -14.45 -22.70
N TYR A 236 -5.09 -13.15 -22.51
CA TYR A 236 -6.27 -12.39 -22.09
C TYR A 236 -7.40 -12.43 -23.14
N GLU A 237 -7.06 -12.44 -24.42
CA GLU A 237 -7.99 -12.54 -25.54
C GLU A 237 -8.64 -13.92 -25.59
N GLU A 238 -7.85 -14.99 -25.46
CA GLU A 238 -8.34 -16.36 -25.42
C GLU A 238 -9.20 -16.63 -24.19
N ARG A 239 -8.80 -16.05 -23.02
CA ARG A 239 -9.59 -16.11 -21.79
C ARG A 239 -10.94 -15.43 -21.97
N ALA A 240 -11.00 -14.24 -22.56
CA ALA A 240 -12.26 -13.56 -22.86
C ALA A 240 -13.15 -14.39 -23.79
N ALA A 241 -12.60 -14.98 -24.85
CA ALA A 241 -13.34 -15.86 -25.77
C ALA A 241 -13.88 -17.11 -25.07
N LEU A 242 -13.07 -17.74 -24.18
CA LEU A 242 -13.50 -18.90 -23.38
C LEU A 242 -14.66 -18.52 -22.46
N ARG A 243 -14.56 -17.37 -21.76
CA ARG A 243 -15.60 -16.84 -20.85
C ARG A 243 -16.91 -16.59 -21.58
N GLN A 244 -16.88 -15.93 -22.74
CA GLN A 244 -18.08 -15.66 -23.55
C GLN A 244 -18.76 -16.95 -23.96
N ARG A 245 -18.00 -17.96 -24.35
CA ARG A 245 -18.54 -19.25 -24.80
C ARG A 245 -19.09 -20.11 -23.66
N LEU A 246 -18.42 -20.16 -22.49
CA LEU A 246 -18.78 -21.08 -21.40
C LEU A 246 -19.40 -20.38 -20.21
N ALA A 247 -18.84 -19.26 -19.75
CA ALA A 247 -19.32 -18.55 -18.57
C ALA A 247 -20.53 -17.66 -18.86
N GLY A 248 -20.66 -17.13 -20.08
CA GLY A 248 -21.84 -16.35 -20.49
C GLY A 248 -23.16 -17.11 -20.29
N PRO A 249 -23.33 -18.31 -20.91
CA PRO A 249 -24.52 -19.15 -20.69
C PRO A 249 -24.74 -19.58 -19.24
N LEU A 250 -23.66 -19.78 -18.46
CA LEU A 250 -23.74 -20.09 -17.02
C LEU A 250 -24.29 -18.91 -16.21
N LEU A 251 -23.88 -17.68 -16.56
CA LEU A 251 -24.43 -16.46 -15.93
C LEU A 251 -25.90 -16.24 -16.30
N ASP A 252 -26.29 -16.54 -17.54
CA ASP A 252 -27.70 -16.46 -17.97
C ASP A 252 -28.56 -17.47 -17.18
N ALA A 253 -28.09 -18.72 -17.06
CA ALA A 253 -28.77 -19.73 -16.28
C ALA A 253 -28.82 -19.40 -14.77
N PHE A 254 -27.77 -18.82 -14.23
CA PHE A 254 -27.72 -18.37 -12.84
C PHE A 254 -28.70 -17.21 -12.59
N GLU A 255 -28.75 -16.23 -13.48
CA GLU A 255 -29.70 -15.13 -13.39
C GLU A 255 -31.16 -15.63 -13.43
N LEU A 256 -31.46 -16.53 -14.35
CA LEU A 256 -32.78 -17.15 -14.46
C LEU A 256 -33.13 -17.94 -13.19
N TRP A 257 -32.17 -18.68 -12.63
CA TRP A 257 -32.35 -19.40 -11.37
C TRP A 257 -32.66 -18.44 -10.22
N LEU A 258 -31.95 -17.31 -10.10
CA LEU A 258 -32.21 -16.28 -9.08
C LEU A 258 -33.65 -15.74 -9.22
N GLN A 259 -34.08 -15.41 -10.44
CA GLN A 259 -35.43 -14.92 -10.74
C GLN A 259 -36.51 -15.95 -10.36
N ASN A 260 -36.33 -17.21 -10.70
CA ASN A 260 -37.29 -18.27 -10.46
C ASN A 260 -37.34 -18.73 -9.01
N THR A 261 -36.25 -18.53 -8.25
CA THR A 261 -36.15 -18.94 -6.83
C THR A 261 -36.66 -17.87 -5.88
N TYR A 262 -36.46 -16.57 -6.21
CA TYR A 262 -36.86 -15.47 -5.34
C TYR A 262 -38.32 -15.49 -4.90
N PRO A 263 -39.33 -15.76 -5.77
CA PRO A 263 -40.73 -15.87 -5.37
C PRO A 263 -41.05 -17.04 -4.45
N LYS A 264 -40.18 -18.08 -4.41
CA LYS A 264 -40.37 -19.32 -3.65
C LYS A 264 -39.82 -19.26 -2.24
N VAL A 265 -39.10 -18.18 -1.89
CA VAL A 265 -38.47 -18.00 -0.60
C VAL A 265 -38.99 -16.76 0.12
N LEU A 266 -38.93 -16.78 1.44
CA LEU A 266 -39.31 -15.59 2.21
C LEU A 266 -38.29 -14.46 2.00
N LYS A 267 -38.72 -13.25 1.66
CA LYS A 267 -37.85 -12.08 1.42
C LYS A 267 -36.89 -11.77 2.58
N ARG A 268 -37.31 -12.06 3.82
CA ARG A 268 -36.50 -11.83 5.04
C ARG A 268 -35.60 -13.01 5.42
N SER A 269 -35.75 -14.16 4.80
CA SER A 269 -34.89 -15.33 5.01
C SER A 269 -33.45 -15.04 4.55
N LEU A 270 -32.50 -15.88 4.94
CA LEU A 270 -31.11 -15.76 4.46
C LEU A 270 -31.05 -15.90 2.95
N MET A 271 -31.79 -16.89 2.37
CA MET A 271 -31.84 -17.11 0.93
C MET A 271 -32.48 -15.93 0.18
N GLY A 272 -33.59 -15.38 0.69
CA GLY A 272 -34.21 -14.19 0.09
C GLY A 272 -33.26 -12.99 0.05
N LYS A 273 -32.52 -12.77 1.13
CA LYS A 273 -31.48 -11.71 1.20
C LYS A 273 -30.31 -12.00 0.26
N ALA A 274 -29.86 -13.25 0.17
CA ALA A 274 -28.77 -13.65 -0.71
C ALA A 274 -29.13 -13.40 -2.19
N ILE A 275 -30.36 -13.74 -2.61
CA ILE A 275 -30.84 -13.50 -3.98
C ILE A 275 -30.99 -12.00 -4.21
N ALA A 276 -31.58 -11.24 -3.29
CA ALA A 276 -31.74 -9.78 -3.38
C ALA A 276 -30.36 -9.05 -3.46
N TYR A 277 -29.32 -9.62 -2.88
CA TYR A 277 -27.95 -9.13 -3.01
C TYR A 277 -27.35 -9.51 -4.37
N ALA A 278 -27.49 -10.77 -4.80
CA ALA A 278 -26.83 -11.28 -5.99
C ALA A 278 -27.42 -10.75 -7.29
N TYR A 279 -28.76 -10.68 -7.39
CA TYR A 279 -29.45 -10.36 -8.63
C TYR A 279 -29.05 -9.01 -9.26
N PRO A 280 -29.03 -7.87 -8.51
CA PRO A 280 -28.63 -6.59 -9.06
C PRO A 280 -27.13 -6.53 -9.44
N LEU A 281 -26.31 -7.48 -8.99
CA LEU A 281 -24.89 -7.53 -9.34
C LEU A 281 -24.60 -8.33 -10.62
N ILE A 282 -25.57 -9.09 -11.16
CA ILE A 282 -25.35 -9.88 -12.38
C ILE A 282 -24.92 -9.02 -13.58
N PRO A 283 -25.52 -7.83 -13.86
CA PRO A 283 -25.02 -6.96 -14.92
C PRO A 283 -23.55 -6.56 -14.73
N ARG A 284 -23.13 -6.24 -13.49
CA ARG A 284 -21.74 -5.91 -13.15
C ARG A 284 -20.82 -7.12 -13.30
N MET A 285 -21.32 -8.34 -13.01
CA MET A 285 -20.56 -9.58 -13.23
C MET A 285 -20.31 -9.85 -14.71
N ARG A 286 -21.19 -9.47 -15.62
CA ARG A 286 -21.05 -9.71 -17.06
C ARG A 286 -19.83 -9.00 -17.68
N HIS A 287 -19.37 -7.91 -17.10
CA HIS A 287 -18.24 -7.13 -17.65
C HIS A 287 -16.94 -7.93 -17.73
N TYR A 288 -16.71 -8.90 -16.80
CA TYR A 288 -15.51 -9.75 -16.83
C TYR A 288 -15.46 -10.70 -18.04
N LEU A 289 -16.57 -10.95 -18.71
CA LEU A 289 -16.63 -11.79 -19.92
C LEU A 289 -15.87 -11.18 -21.10
N TYR A 290 -15.76 -9.87 -21.16
CA TYR A 290 -15.27 -9.15 -22.33
C TYR A 290 -13.79 -8.75 -22.24
N ASP A 291 -13.19 -8.80 -21.05
CA ASP A 291 -11.78 -8.50 -20.86
C ASP A 291 -11.13 -9.56 -19.95
N GLY A 292 -10.22 -10.34 -20.51
CA GLY A 292 -9.54 -11.45 -19.81
C GLY A 292 -8.64 -11.00 -18.64
N ARG A 293 -8.35 -9.71 -18.51
CA ARG A 293 -7.59 -9.14 -17.39
C ARG A 293 -8.42 -9.01 -16.11
N ILE A 294 -9.74 -8.84 -16.26
CA ILE A 294 -10.65 -8.66 -15.13
C ILE A 294 -10.82 -9.99 -14.41
N PHE A 295 -10.66 -9.96 -13.09
CA PHE A 295 -10.88 -11.16 -12.26
C PHE A 295 -12.37 -11.38 -12.01
N ILE A 296 -12.74 -12.64 -11.80
CA ILE A 296 -14.12 -13.00 -11.45
C ILE A 296 -14.52 -12.52 -10.05
N ASP A 297 -13.52 -12.22 -9.20
CA ASP A 297 -13.72 -11.76 -7.83
C ASP A 297 -12.70 -10.70 -7.39
N ASN A 298 -12.96 -10.10 -6.23
CA ASN A 298 -12.13 -9.07 -5.59
C ASN A 298 -11.15 -9.67 -4.54
N ASN A 299 -10.93 -10.98 -4.54
CA ASN A 299 -10.12 -11.66 -3.52
C ASN A 299 -8.69 -11.13 -3.41
N ARG A 300 -8.13 -10.57 -4.49
CA ARG A 300 -6.79 -9.99 -4.47
C ARG A 300 -6.72 -8.71 -3.62
N ALA A 301 -7.72 -7.84 -3.72
CA ALA A 301 -7.82 -6.67 -2.84
C ALA A 301 -8.10 -7.09 -1.39
N GLU A 302 -8.99 -8.08 -1.17
CA GLU A 302 -9.25 -8.62 0.16
C GLU A 302 -7.99 -9.24 0.79
N ASN A 303 -7.20 -9.99 0.01
CA ASN A 303 -5.94 -10.55 0.48
C ASN A 303 -4.91 -9.45 0.83
N ALA A 304 -4.89 -8.37 0.06
CA ALA A 304 -4.03 -7.23 0.32
C ALA A 304 -4.45 -6.43 1.58
N LEU A 305 -5.69 -6.60 2.07
CA LEU A 305 -6.13 -6.07 3.37
C LEU A 305 -5.61 -6.87 4.58
N ARG A 306 -5.17 -8.13 4.39
CA ARG A 306 -4.75 -9.01 5.50
C ARG A 306 -3.63 -8.44 6.36
N PRO A 307 -2.54 -7.83 5.83
CA PRO A 307 -1.51 -7.20 6.65
C PRO A 307 -2.09 -6.08 7.53
N MET A 308 -3.00 -5.26 6.98
CA MET A 308 -3.69 -4.21 7.74
C MET A 308 -4.54 -4.80 8.88
N VAL A 309 -5.25 -5.91 8.63
CA VAL A 309 -6.03 -6.60 9.66
C VAL A 309 -5.13 -7.17 10.76
N LEU A 310 -3.95 -7.71 10.41
CA LEU A 310 -2.95 -8.18 11.38
C LEU A 310 -2.38 -7.02 12.20
N THR A 311 -2.03 -5.91 11.55
CA THR A 311 -1.60 -4.68 12.23
C THR A 311 -2.63 -4.24 13.27
N ARG A 312 -3.91 -4.20 12.90
CA ARG A 312 -5.02 -3.86 13.81
C ARG A 312 -5.12 -4.82 14.98
N LYS A 313 -4.99 -6.15 14.75
CA LYS A 313 -5.06 -7.15 15.83
C LYS A 313 -3.92 -7.02 16.84
N ASN A 314 -2.73 -6.63 16.39
CA ASN A 314 -1.54 -6.50 17.24
C ASN A 314 -1.45 -5.13 17.94
N MET A 315 -1.93 -4.05 17.30
CA MET A 315 -1.83 -2.69 17.84
C MET A 315 -3.15 -2.18 18.46
N LEU A 316 -4.24 -2.91 18.29
CA LEU A 316 -5.58 -2.65 18.78
C LEU A 316 -6.23 -1.41 18.17
N PHE A 317 -5.54 -0.26 18.14
CA PHE A 317 -6.04 1.03 17.62
C PHE A 317 -4.91 1.95 17.18
N CYS A 318 -5.23 2.93 16.36
CA CYS A 318 -4.39 4.09 16.10
C CYS A 318 -4.63 5.16 17.17
N GLY A 319 -3.55 5.78 17.66
CA GLY A 319 -3.63 6.74 18.77
C GLY A 319 -4.35 8.07 18.45
N ASN A 320 -4.46 8.41 17.17
CA ASN A 320 -5.17 9.59 16.66
C ASN A 320 -5.31 9.50 15.12
N GLN A 321 -5.97 10.49 14.51
CA GLN A 321 -6.20 10.58 13.07
C GLN A 321 -4.88 10.59 12.27
N GLN A 322 -3.88 11.36 12.71
CA GLN A 322 -2.57 11.42 12.05
C GLN A 322 -1.85 10.06 12.07
N ALA A 323 -2.01 9.29 13.15
CA ALA A 323 -1.44 7.93 13.22
C ALA A 323 -2.13 6.97 12.22
N ALA A 324 -3.43 7.14 11.99
CA ALA A 324 -4.17 6.37 10.97
C ALA A 324 -3.74 6.76 9.55
N GLU A 325 -3.55 8.06 9.26
CA GLU A 325 -2.98 8.52 7.98
C GLU A 325 -1.57 7.98 7.75
N ASN A 326 -0.70 8.06 8.76
CA ASN A 326 0.66 7.52 8.67
C ASN A 326 0.65 5.99 8.44
N THR A 327 -0.30 5.28 9.06
CA THR A 327 -0.51 3.85 8.80
C THR A 327 -0.87 3.61 7.33
N ALA A 328 -1.78 4.41 6.76
CA ALA A 328 -2.14 4.32 5.35
C ALA A 328 -0.91 4.53 4.44
N VAL A 329 -0.11 5.57 4.71
CA VAL A 329 1.11 5.89 3.93
C VAL A 329 2.09 4.73 3.96
N ILE A 330 2.47 4.26 5.14
CA ILE A 330 3.54 3.27 5.28
C ILE A 330 3.09 1.89 4.77
N CYS A 331 1.88 1.43 5.12
CA CYS A 331 1.36 0.16 4.61
C CYS A 331 1.22 0.17 3.08
N SER A 332 0.83 1.29 2.47
CA SER A 332 0.77 1.41 1.00
C SER A 332 2.12 1.11 0.34
N LEU A 333 3.17 1.70 0.86
CA LEU A 333 4.52 1.55 0.32
C LEU A 333 5.07 0.13 0.55
N LEU A 334 4.92 -0.41 1.76
CA LEU A 334 5.40 -1.75 2.11
C LEU A 334 4.64 -2.86 1.35
N ASP A 335 3.30 -2.75 1.28
CA ASP A 335 2.50 -3.78 0.63
C ASP A 335 2.62 -3.69 -0.90
N SER A 336 2.87 -2.50 -1.47
CA SER A 336 3.27 -2.37 -2.88
C SER A 336 4.62 -3.03 -3.17
N CYS A 337 5.60 -3.00 -2.23
CA CYS A 337 6.83 -3.76 -2.37
C CYS A 337 6.55 -5.27 -2.48
N LYS A 338 5.68 -5.80 -1.62
CA LYS A 338 5.29 -7.23 -1.65
C LYS A 338 4.59 -7.61 -2.95
N GLU A 339 3.65 -6.81 -3.41
CA GLU A 339 2.96 -7.02 -4.69
C GLU A 339 3.94 -7.06 -5.88
N CYS A 340 5.02 -6.27 -5.83
CA CYS A 340 6.07 -6.25 -6.85
C CYS A 340 7.17 -7.30 -6.63
N GLY A 341 7.13 -8.10 -5.55
CA GLY A 341 8.20 -9.05 -5.21
C GLY A 341 9.50 -8.36 -4.76
N VAL A 342 9.43 -7.11 -4.32
CA VAL A 342 10.56 -6.32 -3.85
C VAL A 342 10.74 -6.52 -2.34
N ASN A 343 11.99 -6.70 -1.90
CA ASN A 343 12.30 -6.77 -0.46
C ASN A 343 12.06 -5.41 0.21
N PRO A 344 11.07 -5.27 1.11
CA PRO A 344 10.73 -3.98 1.72
C PRO A 344 11.89 -3.37 2.53
N ARG A 345 12.76 -4.17 3.15
CA ARG A 345 13.91 -3.71 3.92
C ARG A 345 14.95 -3.03 3.03
N GLU A 346 15.31 -3.68 1.94
CA GLU A 346 16.29 -3.15 1.01
C GLU A 346 15.76 -1.88 0.33
N TRP A 347 14.50 -1.92 -0.07
CA TRP A 347 13.81 -0.81 -0.67
C TRP A 347 13.74 0.41 0.26
N LEU A 348 13.28 0.25 1.51
CA LEU A 348 13.20 1.35 2.48
C LEU A 348 14.57 1.97 2.78
N ASN A 349 15.60 1.14 2.99
CA ASN A 349 16.95 1.62 3.24
C ASN A 349 17.46 2.53 2.11
N ASP A 350 17.25 2.11 0.88
CA ASP A 350 17.65 2.86 -0.31
C ASP A 350 16.82 4.13 -0.47
N VAL A 351 15.49 4.01 -0.40
CA VAL A 351 14.55 5.12 -0.62
C VAL A 351 14.70 6.19 0.46
N ILE A 352 14.74 5.83 1.75
CA ILE A 352 14.91 6.79 2.84
C ILE A 352 16.23 7.57 2.71
N SER A 353 17.29 6.90 2.24
CA SER A 353 18.60 7.57 2.02
C SER A 353 18.59 8.51 0.82
N LYS A 354 17.81 8.23 -0.22
CA LYS A 354 17.78 8.99 -1.49
C LYS A 354 16.74 10.12 -1.50
N LEU A 355 15.60 9.95 -0.81
CA LEU A 355 14.50 10.91 -0.83
C LEU A 355 14.90 12.36 -0.52
N PRO A 356 15.78 12.66 0.45
CA PRO A 356 16.21 14.04 0.69
C PRO A 356 16.79 14.72 -0.55
N TYR A 357 17.50 13.97 -1.42
CA TYR A 357 18.09 14.47 -2.66
C TYR A 357 17.05 14.61 -3.79
N TYR A 358 15.99 13.79 -3.79
CA TYR A 358 14.90 13.87 -4.75
C TYR A 358 13.96 15.05 -4.45
N LEU A 359 13.85 15.43 -3.18
CA LEU A 359 12.96 16.49 -2.71
C LEU A 359 13.61 17.89 -2.68
N THR A 360 14.87 18.01 -3.12
CA THR A 360 15.51 19.35 -3.23
C THR A 360 14.85 20.17 -4.34
N PRO A 361 14.69 21.50 -4.19
CA PRO A 361 14.03 22.34 -5.19
C PRO A 361 14.67 22.34 -6.58
N LYS A 362 15.95 21.97 -6.67
CA LYS A 362 16.72 21.87 -7.92
C LYS A 362 16.84 20.44 -8.45
N SER A 363 16.11 19.49 -7.87
CA SER A 363 16.19 18.10 -8.30
C SER A 363 15.42 17.89 -9.61
N GLU A 364 16.10 17.35 -10.63
CA GLU A 364 15.49 16.90 -11.89
C GLU A 364 14.98 15.45 -11.79
N LYS A 365 15.19 14.79 -10.65
CA LYS A 365 14.85 13.38 -10.40
C LYS A 365 13.37 13.21 -10.18
N LYS A 366 12.80 12.14 -10.74
CA LYS A 366 11.37 11.84 -10.64
C LYS A 366 11.11 10.84 -9.50
N LEU A 367 10.25 11.20 -8.56
CA LEU A 367 9.85 10.31 -7.46
C LEU A 367 9.32 8.95 -7.94
N THR A 368 8.75 8.89 -9.15
CA THR A 368 8.26 7.64 -9.75
C THR A 368 9.35 6.59 -9.97
N GLU A 369 10.63 6.98 -10.03
CA GLU A 369 11.78 6.07 -10.15
C GLU A 369 12.00 5.25 -8.87
N LEU A 370 11.58 5.80 -7.73
CA LEU A 370 11.69 5.16 -6.42
C LEU A 370 10.50 4.24 -6.09
N LEU A 371 9.46 4.20 -6.91
CA LEU A 371 8.30 3.33 -6.69
C LEU A 371 8.70 1.85 -6.84
N PRO A 372 8.09 0.93 -6.07
CA PRO A 372 8.49 -0.47 -6.02
C PRO A 372 8.55 -1.18 -7.38
N ASP A 373 7.62 -0.85 -8.28
CA ASP A 373 7.56 -1.47 -9.62
C ASP A 373 8.67 -1.04 -10.58
N ARG A 374 9.44 0.01 -10.25
CA ARG A 374 10.57 0.52 -11.04
C ARG A 374 11.91 0.39 -10.33
N TRP A 375 11.91 0.19 -9.02
CA TRP A 375 13.12 0.20 -8.20
C TRP A 375 14.15 -0.86 -8.61
N GLY A 376 13.75 -2.07 -9.02
CA GLY A 376 14.66 -3.14 -9.44
C GLY A 376 15.43 -2.82 -10.73
N GLY A 377 14.79 -2.17 -11.71
CA GLY A 377 15.44 -1.70 -12.95
C GLY A 377 16.41 -0.54 -12.70
N TYR A 378 16.15 0.27 -11.68
CA TYR A 378 17.01 1.39 -11.29
C TYR A 378 18.33 0.90 -10.64
N ARG A 379 18.29 -0.20 -9.87
CA ARG A 379 19.47 -0.76 -9.19
C ARG A 379 20.55 -1.25 -10.17
N GLN A 380 20.17 -1.71 -11.35
CA GLN A 380 21.13 -2.14 -12.40
C GLN A 380 21.85 -0.98 -13.09
N SER A 381 21.32 0.25 -13.00
CA SER A 381 21.88 1.41 -13.71
C SER A 381 22.61 2.44 -12.85
N HIS A 382 22.41 2.46 -11.52
CA HIS A 382 22.89 3.56 -10.67
C HIS A 382 23.32 3.11 -9.24
N ASP A 383 24.38 2.31 -9.14
CA ASP A 383 25.00 1.94 -7.84
C ASP A 383 25.92 3.04 -7.26
N THR A 384 25.94 4.23 -7.84
CA THR A 384 26.72 5.36 -7.31
C THR A 384 25.80 6.39 -6.66
N LEU A 385 26.03 6.67 -5.37
CA LEU A 385 25.50 7.87 -4.71
C LEU A 385 25.82 9.11 -5.55
N PRO A 386 24.87 10.05 -5.73
CA PRO A 386 25.14 11.25 -6.50
C PRO A 386 26.28 12.03 -5.85
N THR A 387 27.41 12.12 -6.55
CA THR A 387 28.46 13.11 -6.25
C THR A 387 27.88 14.50 -6.50
N VAL A 388 28.03 15.39 -5.54
CA VAL A 388 27.69 16.80 -5.69
C VAL A 388 28.55 17.37 -6.84
N PRO A 389 27.95 17.96 -7.91
CA PRO A 389 28.75 18.54 -8.98
C PRO A 389 29.57 19.72 -8.45
N GLY A 390 30.88 19.66 -8.60
CA GLY A 390 31.74 20.82 -8.48
C GLY A 390 32.77 20.86 -7.36
N MET A 391 33.32 19.73 -6.91
CA MET A 391 34.58 19.74 -6.17
C MET A 391 35.43 18.53 -6.56
N SER A 392 36.55 18.79 -7.22
CA SER A 392 37.69 17.87 -7.27
C SER A 392 38.16 17.63 -5.85
N MET A 393 37.99 16.43 -5.36
CA MET A 393 38.47 16.05 -4.03
C MET A 393 39.73 15.18 -4.19
N ASP A 394 40.85 15.76 -3.92
CA ASP A 394 41.97 15.01 -3.36
C ASP A 394 41.61 14.64 -1.94
N ASN A 395 41.29 13.38 -1.81
CA ASN A 395 41.26 12.46 -0.66
C ASN A 395 41.06 13.03 0.76
N PRO A 396 39.82 13.06 1.32
CA PRO A 396 39.67 13.13 2.78
C PRO A 396 39.67 11.70 3.36
N ARG A 397 40.64 11.37 4.19
CA ARG A 397 40.69 10.15 4.98
C ARG A 397 39.39 9.97 5.78
N THR A 398 38.55 9.03 5.38
CA THR A 398 37.42 8.56 6.16
C THR A 398 37.97 7.66 7.26
N VAL A 399 38.04 8.15 8.49
CA VAL A 399 38.39 7.32 9.64
C VAL A 399 37.16 6.55 10.09
N HIS A 400 37.07 5.28 9.70
CA HIS A 400 36.10 4.36 10.28
C HIS A 400 36.64 3.89 11.66
N ARG A 401 36.15 4.48 12.75
CA ARG A 401 36.30 3.85 14.06
C ARG A 401 35.15 2.84 14.22
N GLN A 402 35.45 1.58 14.03
CA GLN A 402 34.63 0.47 14.53
C GLN A 402 34.98 0.28 16.01
N THR A 403 34.15 0.81 16.90
CA THR A 403 34.21 0.41 18.29
C THR A 403 33.31 -0.81 18.44
N VAL A 404 33.87 -1.99 18.35
CA VAL A 404 33.22 -3.24 18.73
C VAL A 404 33.32 -3.32 20.24
N HIS A 405 32.24 -3.01 20.95
CA HIS A 405 32.10 -3.45 22.34
C HIS A 405 31.49 -4.87 22.30
N ALA A 406 32.37 -5.86 22.39
CA ALA A 406 31.99 -7.21 22.75
C ALA A 406 32.06 -7.31 24.28
N THR A 407 30.94 -7.59 24.90
CA THR A 407 30.78 -8.40 26.10
C THR A 407 29.46 -9.12 26.03
#